data_304957e0174447cfb1eed16325dc86fc
#
_entry.id   304957e0174447cfb1eed16325dc86fc
#
_cell.length_a   1.000
_cell.length_b   1.000
_cell.length_c   1.000
_cell.angle_alpha   90.00
_cell.angle_beta   90.00
_cell.angle_gamma   90.00
#
_symmetry.space_group_name_H-M   'P 1'
#
loop_
_entity.id
_entity.type
_entity.pdbx_description
1 polymer ?
#
loop_
_entity_poly.entity_id
_entity_poly.type
_entity_poly.pdbx_seq_one_letter_code
_entity_poly.pdbx_strand_id
1 'polypeptide(L)'
;GGWWEWAPPDFHFRMPYWPHMKQWLKYTERMSYLLSQGSHVCDIALMYPTESMQAYPEANPNRAFDVALSLSNSGFDYDFIDFRSLRDAGVTDKSLHIADEKYKIIGLADMQALHFSSLQKILGFYRSGGIVLATGSLPKASNKKGEADQEVDRIVKEIFGMSANEIGERKLANKQTNNAGGIGWYI
;
A
#
# COMPACT_ATOMS: atom_id res chain seq x y z
N GLY A 1 29.84 28.83 15.80
CA GLY A 1 29.86 27.37 15.64
C GLY A 1 28.45 26.87 15.56
N GLY A 2 28.00 26.53 14.35
CA GLY A 2 26.68 25.94 14.15
C GLY A 2 26.72 24.47 14.51
N TRP A 3 25.64 23.97 15.03
CA TRP A 3 25.37 22.54 15.14
C TRP A 3 25.14 21.99 13.73
N TRP A 4 26.02 21.14 13.25
CA TRP A 4 26.07 20.71 11.86
C TRP A 4 25.67 19.25 11.67
N GLU A 5 25.48 18.50 12.72
CA GLU A 5 25.48 17.04 12.61
C GLU A 5 24.13 16.39 12.37
N TRP A 6 23.06 17.03 12.79
CA TRP A 6 21.73 16.40 12.79
C TRP A 6 20.58 17.34 12.44
N ALA A 7 20.89 18.59 12.08
CA ALA A 7 19.87 19.54 11.68
C ALA A 7 19.51 19.37 10.20
N PRO A 8 18.23 19.50 9.83
CA PRO A 8 17.87 19.67 8.43
C PRO A 8 18.58 20.87 7.83
N PRO A 9 18.72 20.95 6.50
CA PRO A 9 19.40 22.07 5.83
C PRO A 9 18.88 23.39 6.37
N ASP A 10 19.79 24.24 6.87
CA ASP A 10 19.46 25.57 7.38
C ASP A 10 19.10 26.50 6.23
N PHE A 11 17.82 26.88 6.12
CA PHE A 11 17.35 27.86 5.15
C PHE A 11 17.38 29.27 5.75
N HIS A 12 18.57 29.84 5.92
CA HIS A 12 18.70 31.17 6.48
C HIS A 12 19.76 32.03 5.74
N PHE A 13 19.73 33.35 6.01
CA PHE A 13 20.50 34.35 5.28
C PHE A 13 22.03 34.19 5.38
N ARG A 14 22.56 33.40 6.33
CA ARG A 14 24.00 33.14 6.45
C ARG A 14 24.52 32.03 5.56
N MET A 15 23.59 31.30 4.90
CA MET A 15 23.98 30.20 4.01
C MET A 15 24.46 30.73 2.65
N PRO A 16 25.52 30.15 2.09
CA PRO A 16 26.07 30.61 0.80
C PRO A 16 25.07 30.66 -0.36
N TYR A 17 24.07 29.78 -0.34
CA TYR A 17 23.04 29.69 -1.38
C TYR A 17 21.87 30.67 -1.17
N TRP A 18 21.82 31.40 -0.04
CA TRP A 18 20.72 32.32 0.27
C TRP A 18 20.40 33.35 -0.82
N PRO A 19 21.38 33.99 -1.48
CA PRO A 19 21.09 34.92 -2.56
C PRO A 19 20.34 34.29 -3.73
N HIS A 20 20.44 32.95 -3.89
CA HIS A 20 19.81 32.19 -4.98
C HIS A 20 18.47 31.57 -4.57
N MET A 21 18.10 31.61 -3.31
CA MET A 21 16.87 31.01 -2.77
C MET A 21 15.61 31.50 -3.49
N LYS A 22 15.58 32.76 -3.90
CA LYS A 22 14.43 33.32 -4.63
C LYS A 22 14.10 32.57 -5.92
N GLN A 23 15.11 32.09 -6.64
CA GLN A 23 14.91 31.32 -7.88
C GLN A 23 14.29 29.97 -7.57
N TRP A 24 14.82 29.27 -6.54
CA TRP A 24 14.30 27.98 -6.11
C TRP A 24 12.88 28.09 -5.54
N LEU A 25 12.60 29.09 -4.71
CA LEU A 25 11.27 29.33 -4.15
C LEU A 25 10.23 29.64 -5.24
N LYS A 26 10.58 30.44 -6.26
CA LYS A 26 9.70 30.68 -7.40
C LYS A 26 9.42 29.42 -8.23
N TYR A 27 10.38 28.53 -8.35
CA TYR A 27 10.17 27.24 -8.99
C TYR A 27 9.21 26.39 -8.16
N THR A 28 9.46 26.23 -6.87
CA THR A 28 8.63 25.47 -5.94
C THR A 28 7.20 26.02 -5.90
N GLU A 29 7.04 27.34 -5.84
CA GLU A 29 5.73 28.01 -5.86
C GLU A 29 4.92 27.63 -7.12
N ARG A 30 5.54 27.74 -8.30
CA ARG A 30 4.88 27.36 -9.55
C ARG A 30 4.53 25.88 -9.62
N MET A 31 5.45 25.01 -9.19
CA MET A 31 5.20 23.56 -9.15
C MET A 31 4.10 23.21 -8.16
N SER A 32 4.12 23.82 -6.97
CA SER A 32 3.07 23.61 -5.96
C SER A 32 1.70 24.05 -6.49
N TYR A 33 1.64 25.22 -7.14
CA TYR A 33 0.40 25.69 -7.77
C TYR A 33 -0.08 24.74 -8.86
N LEU A 34 0.80 24.34 -9.77
CA LEU A 34 0.46 23.42 -10.87
C LEU A 34 -0.06 22.07 -10.33
N LEU A 35 0.64 21.49 -9.36
CA LEU A 35 0.31 20.18 -8.79
C LEU A 35 -0.90 20.22 -7.85
N SER A 36 -1.32 21.41 -7.40
CA SER A 36 -2.55 21.57 -6.61
C SER A 36 -3.81 21.70 -7.48
N GLN A 37 -3.66 21.75 -8.82
CA GLN A 37 -4.80 21.85 -9.74
C GLN A 37 -5.27 20.45 -10.16
N GLY A 38 -6.60 20.24 -10.14
CA GLY A 38 -7.20 18.97 -10.50
C GLY A 38 -7.16 17.92 -9.38
N SER A 39 -7.43 16.68 -9.74
CA SER A 39 -7.38 15.52 -8.84
C SER A 39 -6.27 14.58 -9.29
N HIS A 40 -5.56 14.02 -8.34
CA HIS A 40 -4.58 12.97 -8.59
C HIS A 40 -5.29 11.74 -9.22
N VAL A 41 -4.62 11.07 -10.13
CA VAL A 41 -5.13 9.84 -10.75
C VAL A 41 -4.14 8.72 -10.50
N CYS A 42 -4.49 7.85 -9.58
CA CYS A 42 -3.71 6.68 -9.22
C CYS A 42 -4.62 5.44 -9.14
N ASP A 43 -4.27 4.38 -9.85
CA ASP A 43 -5.05 3.15 -9.86
C ASP A 43 -4.65 2.16 -8.74
N ILE A 44 -3.50 2.35 -8.08
CA ILE A 44 -2.88 1.37 -7.17
C ILE A 44 -2.80 1.91 -5.75
N ALA A 45 -3.51 1.24 -4.83
CA ALA A 45 -3.35 1.42 -3.39
C ALA A 45 -2.42 0.31 -2.85
N LEU A 46 -1.22 0.66 -2.40
CA LEU A 46 -0.27 -0.27 -1.82
C LEU A 46 -0.36 -0.22 -0.29
N MET A 47 -0.73 -1.35 0.33
CA MET A 47 -0.82 -1.43 1.77
C MET A 47 0.57 -1.32 2.42
N TYR A 48 0.72 -0.36 3.35
CA TYR A 48 1.92 -0.28 4.17
C TYR A 48 1.85 -1.33 5.30
N PRO A 49 2.90 -2.14 5.54
CA PRO A 49 2.82 -3.33 6.40
C PRO A 49 2.88 -3.03 7.90
N THR A 50 2.23 -1.98 8.38
CA THR A 50 2.27 -1.55 9.79
C THR A 50 1.86 -2.67 10.74
N GLU A 51 0.78 -3.39 10.46
CA GLU A 51 0.26 -4.44 11.32
C GLU A 51 1.19 -5.66 11.36
N SER A 52 1.79 -5.99 10.22
CA SER A 52 2.81 -7.06 10.16
C SER A 52 4.04 -6.71 10.99
N MET A 53 4.51 -5.46 10.90
CA MET A 53 5.65 -4.96 11.70
C MET A 53 5.37 -4.93 13.18
N GLN A 54 4.11 -4.68 13.58
CA GLN A 54 3.71 -4.70 14.99
C GLN A 54 3.53 -6.11 15.55
N ALA A 55 3.10 -7.06 14.70
CA ALA A 55 2.82 -8.43 15.10
C ALA A 55 4.07 -9.34 15.04
N TYR A 56 4.98 -9.07 14.11
CA TYR A 56 6.12 -9.92 13.82
C TYR A 56 7.42 -9.11 13.80
N PRO A 57 8.36 -9.35 14.74
CA PRO A 57 9.65 -8.64 14.79
C PRO A 57 10.51 -8.82 13.52
N GLU A 58 10.32 -9.93 12.81
CA GLU A 58 11.03 -10.24 11.56
C GLU A 58 10.39 -9.64 10.31
N ALA A 59 9.22 -9.01 10.42
CA ALA A 59 8.55 -8.39 9.28
C ALA A 59 9.43 -7.29 8.67
N ASN A 60 9.66 -7.38 7.37
CA ASN A 60 10.54 -6.48 6.66
C ASN A 60 9.77 -5.43 5.85
N PRO A 61 9.69 -4.16 6.33
CA PRO A 61 9.00 -3.10 5.61
C PRO A 61 9.63 -2.77 4.24
N ASN A 62 10.90 -3.13 4.02
CA ASN A 62 11.58 -2.87 2.76
C ASN A 62 10.92 -3.60 1.58
N ARG A 63 10.22 -4.71 1.83
CA ARG A 63 9.46 -5.41 0.78
C ARG A 63 8.39 -4.51 0.13
N ALA A 64 7.71 -3.71 0.91
CA ALA A 64 6.75 -2.74 0.37
C ALA A 64 7.44 -1.67 -0.48
N PHE A 65 8.62 -1.19 -0.06
CA PHE A 65 9.41 -0.25 -0.84
C PHE A 65 10.01 -0.88 -2.10
N ASP A 66 10.41 -2.16 -2.08
CA ASP A 66 10.88 -2.87 -3.27
C ASP A 66 9.76 -2.97 -4.32
N VAL A 67 8.54 -3.29 -3.90
CA VAL A 67 7.36 -3.30 -4.79
C VAL A 67 7.07 -1.90 -5.32
N ALA A 68 7.07 -0.90 -4.44
CA ALA A 68 6.86 0.51 -4.79
C ALA A 68 7.89 0.99 -5.84
N LEU A 69 9.17 0.68 -5.64
CA LEU A 69 10.24 1.02 -6.58
C LEU A 69 10.05 0.30 -7.93
N SER A 70 9.63 -0.96 -7.90
CA SER A 70 9.34 -1.72 -9.12
C SER A 70 8.19 -1.14 -9.91
N LEU A 71 7.13 -0.68 -9.24
CA LEU A 71 6.01 0.03 -9.87
C LEU A 71 6.49 1.33 -10.50
N SER A 72 7.19 2.19 -9.74
CA SER A 72 7.75 3.45 -10.25
C SER A 72 8.65 3.24 -11.46
N ASN A 73 9.56 2.27 -11.42
CA ASN A 73 10.48 1.97 -12.52
C ASN A 73 9.73 1.45 -13.76
N SER A 74 8.54 0.90 -13.57
CA SER A 74 7.66 0.42 -14.64
C SER A 74 6.68 1.50 -15.14
N GLY A 75 6.74 2.71 -14.60
CA GLY A 75 5.89 3.83 -14.99
C GLY A 75 4.49 3.79 -14.38
N PHE A 76 4.27 3.01 -13.33
CA PHE A 76 3.01 3.00 -12.58
C PHE A 76 3.11 3.89 -11.35
N ASP A 77 2.07 4.69 -11.13
CA ASP A 77 1.89 5.45 -9.91
C ASP A 77 1.16 4.62 -8.86
N TYR A 78 1.38 4.92 -7.58
CA TYR A 78 0.77 4.23 -6.45
C TYR A 78 0.73 5.15 -5.24
N ASP A 79 -0.24 4.91 -4.36
CA ASP A 79 -0.28 5.50 -3.03
C ASP A 79 -0.08 4.44 -1.96
N PHE A 80 0.71 4.75 -0.93
CA PHE A 80 0.70 3.97 0.29
C PHE A 80 -0.54 4.27 1.10
N ILE A 81 -1.28 3.23 1.47
CA ILE A 81 -2.43 3.34 2.35
C ILE A 81 -2.22 2.55 3.64
N ASP A 82 -2.82 3.03 4.72
CA ASP A 82 -2.83 2.34 6.01
C ASP A 82 -4.19 1.64 6.27
N PHE A 83 -4.25 0.89 7.37
CA PHE A 83 -5.46 0.18 7.76
C PHE A 83 -6.63 1.12 8.11
N ARG A 84 -6.36 2.35 8.55
CA ARG A 84 -7.41 3.34 8.88
C ARG A 84 -8.06 3.86 7.62
N SER A 85 -7.24 4.28 6.66
CA SER A 85 -7.70 4.70 5.33
C SER A 85 -8.52 3.60 4.66
N LEU A 86 -8.05 2.36 4.72
CA LEU A 86 -8.79 1.21 4.17
C LEU A 86 -10.09 0.93 4.92
N ARG A 87 -10.11 1.04 6.27
CA ARG A 87 -11.33 0.85 7.06
C ARG A 87 -12.43 1.81 6.65
N ASP A 88 -12.07 3.08 6.44
CA ASP A 88 -12.99 4.16 6.17
C ASP A 88 -13.33 4.28 4.66
N ALA A 89 -12.65 3.50 3.81
CA ALA A 89 -12.86 3.47 2.38
C ALA A 89 -14.26 3.00 1.97
N GLY A 90 -14.79 3.59 0.91
CA GLY A 90 -15.95 3.08 0.17
C GLY A 90 -15.55 2.04 -0.87
N VAL A 91 -16.45 1.12 -1.19
CA VAL A 91 -16.28 0.16 -2.30
C VAL A 91 -17.49 0.27 -3.22
N THR A 92 -17.29 0.82 -4.41
CA THR A 92 -18.31 0.96 -5.46
C THR A 92 -17.67 0.81 -6.84
N ASP A 93 -18.44 0.34 -7.81
CA ASP A 93 -18.01 0.24 -9.22
C ASP A 93 -16.64 -0.42 -9.41
N LYS A 94 -16.39 -1.53 -8.69
CA LYS A 94 -15.12 -2.27 -8.72
C LYS A 94 -13.90 -1.47 -8.26
N SER A 95 -14.13 -0.37 -7.54
CA SER A 95 -13.10 0.55 -7.08
C SER A 95 -13.18 0.77 -5.58
N LEU A 96 -12.01 1.00 -4.99
CA LEU A 96 -11.85 1.45 -3.61
C LEU A 96 -11.75 2.98 -3.61
N HIS A 97 -12.60 3.64 -2.83
CA HIS A 97 -12.62 5.08 -2.71
C HIS A 97 -12.10 5.51 -1.34
N ILE A 98 -11.04 6.31 -1.34
CA ILE A 98 -10.44 6.91 -0.14
C ILE A 98 -10.32 8.41 -0.38
N ALA A 99 -11.05 9.23 0.36
CA ALA A 99 -11.19 10.65 0.09
C ALA A 99 -11.61 10.88 -1.37
N ASP A 100 -10.85 11.65 -2.13
CA ASP A 100 -11.10 11.94 -3.55
C ASP A 100 -10.41 10.94 -4.49
N GLU A 101 -9.66 9.97 -3.95
CA GLU A 101 -8.93 8.98 -4.72
C GLU A 101 -9.76 7.75 -5.05
N LYS A 102 -9.44 7.13 -6.19
CA LYS A 102 -10.17 5.97 -6.72
C LYS A 102 -9.21 4.90 -7.22
N TYR A 103 -9.06 3.82 -6.44
CA TYR A 103 -8.14 2.74 -6.76
C TYR A 103 -8.87 1.52 -7.35
N LYS A 104 -8.24 0.91 -8.34
CA LYS A 104 -8.70 -0.35 -9.00
C LYS A 104 -7.95 -1.56 -8.48
N ILE A 105 -6.79 -1.34 -7.87
CA ILE A 105 -5.87 -2.38 -7.42
C ILE A 105 -5.49 -2.13 -5.97
N ILE A 106 -5.55 -3.17 -5.15
CA ILE A 106 -4.95 -3.20 -3.81
C ILE A 106 -3.72 -4.12 -3.87
N GLY A 107 -2.55 -3.59 -3.50
CA GLY A 107 -1.30 -4.33 -3.38
C GLY A 107 -0.99 -4.72 -1.94
N LEU A 108 -0.65 -5.98 -1.70
CA LEU A 108 -0.19 -6.53 -0.42
C LEU A 108 1.24 -7.02 -0.59
N ALA A 109 2.20 -6.30 0.00
CA ALA A 109 3.62 -6.65 -0.08
C ALA A 109 4.09 -7.25 1.25
N ASP A 110 4.31 -8.56 1.28
CA ASP A 110 4.78 -9.32 2.45
C ASP A 110 3.94 -9.10 3.72
N MET A 111 2.62 -9.25 3.59
CA MET A 111 1.66 -8.97 4.66
C MET A 111 1.33 -10.22 5.46
N GLN A 112 1.96 -10.42 6.62
CA GLN A 112 1.71 -11.57 7.51
C GLN A 112 0.50 -11.36 8.44
N ALA A 113 0.23 -10.11 8.81
CA ALA A 113 -0.90 -9.75 9.65
C ALA A 113 -1.66 -8.56 9.08
N LEU A 114 -2.98 -8.58 9.23
CA LEU A 114 -3.89 -7.49 8.91
C LEU A 114 -4.97 -7.35 9.97
N HIS A 115 -5.46 -6.14 10.19
CA HIS A 115 -6.71 -5.97 10.92
C HIS A 115 -7.83 -6.76 10.25
N PHE A 116 -8.64 -7.44 11.05
CA PHE A 116 -9.73 -8.27 10.51
C PHE A 116 -10.72 -7.43 9.67
N SER A 117 -11.01 -6.20 10.11
CA SER A 117 -11.85 -5.26 9.35
C SER A 117 -11.24 -4.89 7.99
N SER A 118 -9.92 -4.70 7.93
CA SER A 118 -9.21 -4.45 6.66
C SER A 118 -9.32 -5.65 5.73
N LEU A 119 -9.12 -6.84 6.26
CA LEU A 119 -9.24 -8.08 5.48
C LEU A 119 -10.67 -8.27 4.94
N GLN A 120 -11.70 -7.96 5.74
CA GLN A 120 -13.09 -7.97 5.28
C GLN A 120 -13.35 -6.93 4.19
N LYS A 121 -12.75 -5.74 4.30
CA LYS A 121 -12.85 -4.70 3.28
C LYS A 121 -12.20 -5.13 1.95
N ILE A 122 -11.01 -5.72 2.01
CA ILE A 122 -10.30 -6.28 0.85
C ILE A 122 -11.14 -7.40 0.19
N LEU A 123 -11.74 -8.27 1.00
CA LEU A 123 -12.65 -9.30 0.48
C LEU A 123 -13.86 -8.68 -0.23
N GLY A 124 -14.48 -7.67 0.38
CA GLY A 124 -15.60 -6.93 -0.24
C GLY A 124 -15.20 -6.30 -1.57
N PHE A 125 -14.02 -5.69 -1.62
CA PHE A 125 -13.47 -5.11 -2.83
C PHE A 125 -13.23 -6.18 -3.92
N TYR A 126 -12.58 -7.31 -3.59
CA TYR A 126 -12.43 -8.45 -4.50
C TYR A 126 -13.79 -8.96 -5.02
N ARG A 127 -14.77 -9.14 -4.13
CA ARG A 127 -16.11 -9.62 -4.48
C ARG A 127 -16.87 -8.66 -5.39
N SER A 128 -16.60 -7.36 -5.30
CA SER A 128 -17.20 -6.34 -6.16
C SER A 128 -16.57 -6.26 -7.55
N GLY A 129 -15.49 -7.00 -7.80
CA GLY A 129 -14.78 -7.01 -9.08
C GLY A 129 -13.45 -6.27 -9.07
N GLY A 130 -12.95 -5.86 -7.90
CA GLY A 130 -11.64 -5.23 -7.71
C GLY A 130 -10.48 -6.21 -7.84
N ILE A 131 -9.28 -5.70 -8.00
CA ILE A 131 -8.05 -6.47 -8.18
C ILE A 131 -7.22 -6.44 -6.91
N VAL A 132 -6.85 -7.59 -6.38
CA VAL A 132 -5.97 -7.72 -5.22
C VAL A 132 -4.71 -8.46 -5.64
N LEU A 133 -3.56 -7.78 -5.54
CA LEU A 133 -2.25 -8.35 -5.83
C LEU A 133 -1.53 -8.62 -4.52
N ALA A 134 -0.83 -9.74 -4.42
CA ALA A 134 0.02 -10.04 -3.27
C ALA A 134 1.35 -10.64 -3.70
N THR A 135 2.40 -10.31 -2.94
CA THR A 135 3.73 -10.89 -3.10
C THR A 135 4.36 -11.13 -1.72
N GLY A 136 5.23 -12.14 -1.62
CA GLY A 136 5.83 -12.53 -0.34
C GLY A 136 4.84 -13.28 0.55
N SER A 137 4.75 -12.92 1.82
CA SER A 137 3.84 -13.56 2.77
C SER A 137 2.38 -13.13 2.54
N LEU A 138 1.46 -14.06 2.71
CA LEU A 138 0.02 -13.77 2.80
C LEU A 138 -0.42 -13.66 4.27
N PRO A 139 -1.53 -12.96 4.56
CA PRO A 139 -2.05 -12.83 5.91
C PRO A 139 -2.39 -14.19 6.53
N LYS A 140 -1.84 -14.45 7.73
CA LYS A 140 -2.09 -15.63 8.56
C LYS A 140 -2.65 -15.27 9.93
N ALA A 141 -2.63 -13.99 10.29
CA ALA A 141 -3.05 -13.48 11.58
C ALA A 141 -3.89 -12.21 11.47
N SER A 142 -4.72 -11.99 12.48
CA SER A 142 -5.48 -10.76 12.65
C SER A 142 -5.56 -10.33 14.13
N ASN A 143 -5.96 -9.10 14.37
CA ASN A 143 -6.23 -8.56 15.69
C ASN A 143 -7.45 -9.21 16.38
N LYS A 144 -8.22 -10.07 15.69
CA LYS A 144 -9.42 -10.73 16.24
C LYS A 144 -9.05 -11.95 17.07
N LYS A 145 -8.23 -12.87 16.53
CA LYS A 145 -7.85 -14.12 17.18
C LYS A 145 -6.35 -14.41 17.17
N GLY A 146 -5.53 -13.50 16.61
CA GLY A 146 -4.11 -13.74 16.41
C GLY A 146 -3.83 -14.71 15.27
N GLU A 147 -2.86 -15.61 15.48
CA GLU A 147 -2.50 -16.66 14.52
C GLU A 147 -3.52 -17.80 14.46
N ALA A 148 -3.45 -18.57 13.37
CA ALA A 148 -4.32 -19.71 13.11
C ALA A 148 -5.83 -19.37 13.12
N ASP A 149 -6.18 -18.14 12.75
CA ASP A 149 -7.58 -17.74 12.58
C ASP A 149 -8.15 -18.32 11.29
N GLN A 150 -9.05 -19.31 11.42
CA GLN A 150 -9.69 -19.97 10.28
C GLN A 150 -10.47 -19.00 9.38
N GLU A 151 -10.98 -17.89 9.92
CA GLU A 151 -11.66 -16.88 9.10
C GLU A 151 -10.68 -16.10 8.23
N VAL A 152 -9.47 -15.79 8.75
CA VAL A 152 -8.39 -15.20 7.94
C VAL A 152 -8.01 -16.15 6.81
N ASP A 153 -7.75 -17.44 7.14
CA ASP A 153 -7.39 -18.45 6.16
C ASP A 153 -8.47 -18.61 5.07
N ARG A 154 -9.75 -18.66 5.45
CA ARG A 154 -10.87 -18.71 4.52
C ARG A 154 -10.91 -17.52 3.57
N ILE A 155 -10.71 -16.31 4.08
CA ILE A 155 -10.72 -15.09 3.26
C ILE A 155 -9.53 -15.08 2.29
N VAL A 156 -8.34 -15.42 2.78
CA VAL A 156 -7.13 -15.48 1.96
C VAL A 156 -7.27 -16.50 0.84
N LYS A 157 -7.80 -17.70 1.16
CA LYS A 157 -8.11 -18.73 0.15
C LYS A 157 -9.15 -18.28 -0.87
N GLU A 158 -10.18 -17.56 -0.44
CA GLU A 158 -11.19 -17.05 -1.36
C GLU A 158 -10.60 -16.04 -2.36
N ILE A 159 -9.68 -15.16 -1.90
CA ILE A 159 -9.07 -14.15 -2.75
C ILE A 159 -7.98 -14.75 -3.65
N PHE A 160 -7.09 -15.56 -3.10
CA PHE A 160 -5.86 -15.99 -3.78
C PHE A 160 -5.87 -17.46 -4.21
N GLY A 161 -6.89 -18.26 -3.82
CA GLY A 161 -6.95 -19.69 -4.10
C GLY A 161 -5.95 -20.54 -3.32
N MET A 162 -5.26 -19.94 -2.34
CA MET A 162 -4.27 -20.61 -1.48
C MET A 162 -4.23 -19.95 -0.11
N SER A 163 -3.76 -20.67 0.90
CA SER A 163 -3.52 -20.15 2.25
C SER A 163 -2.08 -19.64 2.42
N ALA A 164 -1.85 -18.88 3.49
CA ALA A 164 -0.51 -18.44 3.85
C ALA A 164 0.48 -19.60 4.09
N ASN A 165 -0.02 -20.73 4.62
CA ASN A 165 0.79 -21.92 4.91
C ASN A 165 1.20 -22.69 3.63
N GLU A 166 0.46 -22.56 2.55
CA GLU A 166 0.74 -23.24 1.29
C GLU A 166 1.82 -22.56 0.45
N ILE A 167 2.17 -21.30 0.76
CA ILE A 167 3.21 -20.54 0.03
C ILE A 167 4.59 -21.19 0.16
N GLY A 168 4.95 -21.73 1.34
CA GLY A 168 6.24 -22.36 1.59
C GLY A 168 6.48 -23.61 0.74
N GLU A 169 5.42 -24.27 0.29
CA GLU A 169 5.48 -25.54 -0.46
C GLU A 169 5.40 -25.32 -1.99
N ARG A 170 4.81 -24.21 -2.43
CA ARG A 170 4.57 -23.90 -3.84
C ARG A 170 5.07 -22.49 -4.17
N LYS A 171 6.23 -22.38 -4.78
CA LYS A 171 6.74 -21.12 -5.37
C LYS A 171 6.03 -20.74 -6.69
N LEU A 172 4.73 -20.93 -6.79
CA LEU A 172 3.99 -20.72 -8.03
C LEU A 172 3.04 -19.54 -7.85
N ALA A 173 3.13 -18.58 -8.77
CA ALA A 173 2.12 -17.56 -8.94
C ALA A 173 0.75 -18.22 -9.08
N ASN A 174 -0.25 -17.71 -8.37
CA ASN A 174 -1.61 -18.20 -8.46
C ASN A 174 -2.58 -17.05 -8.75
N LYS A 175 -3.52 -17.30 -9.65
CA LYS A 175 -4.54 -16.33 -10.04
C LYS A 175 -5.92 -16.91 -9.81
N GLN A 176 -6.71 -16.23 -9.00
CA GLN A 176 -8.11 -16.55 -8.72
C GLN A 176 -9.01 -15.47 -9.33
N THR A 177 -10.16 -15.87 -9.83
CA THR A 177 -11.18 -14.94 -10.37
C THR A 177 -12.55 -15.28 -9.82
N ASN A 178 -13.40 -14.27 -9.65
CA ASN A 178 -14.80 -14.47 -9.25
C ASN A 178 -15.77 -14.05 -10.35
N ASN A 179 -17.06 -14.34 -10.15
CA ASN A 179 -18.11 -14.07 -11.14
C ASN A 179 -18.35 -12.57 -11.40
N ALA A 180 -17.94 -11.68 -10.50
CA ALA A 180 -18.03 -10.23 -10.67
C ALA A 180 -16.83 -9.64 -11.45
N GLY A 181 -15.86 -10.49 -11.83
CA GLY A 181 -14.63 -10.09 -12.50
C GLY A 181 -13.52 -9.67 -11.57
N GLY A 182 -13.65 -9.91 -10.25
CA GLY A 182 -12.58 -9.66 -9.29
C GLY A 182 -11.40 -10.61 -9.51
N ILE A 183 -10.19 -10.10 -9.32
CA ILE A 183 -8.95 -10.84 -9.52
C ILE A 183 -8.17 -10.82 -8.22
N GLY A 184 -7.82 -11.99 -7.70
CA GLY A 184 -6.81 -12.17 -6.68
C GLY A 184 -5.59 -12.83 -7.31
N TRP A 185 -4.45 -12.18 -7.25
CA TRP A 185 -3.24 -12.68 -7.88
C TRP A 185 -2.07 -12.63 -6.90
N TYR A 186 -1.52 -13.80 -6.62
CA TYR A 186 -0.28 -13.98 -5.88
C TYR A 186 0.88 -14.17 -6.86
N ILE A 187 1.98 -13.40 -6.66
CA ILE A 187 3.15 -13.34 -7.55
C ILE A 187 4.42 -13.70 -6.78
#